data_10750791a0bc8f6f71da89c868d57a18
#
_entry.id   10750791a0bc8f6f71da89c868d57a18
#
_cell.length_a   1.000
_cell.length_b   1.000
_cell.length_c   1.000
_cell.angle_alpha   90.00
_cell.angle_beta   90.00
_cell.angle_gamma   90.00
#
_symmetry.space_group_name_H-M   'P 1'
#
loop_
_entity.id
_entity.type
_entity.pdbx_description
1 polymer ?
#
loop_
_entity_poly.entity_id
_entity_poly.type
_entity_poly.pdbx_seq_one_letter_code
_entity_poly.pdbx_strand_id
1 'polypeptide(L)'
;MGSMTRAESLAILEAAFDFGICHFDVAPMYGYGQAEGVLGEFVARHPGRITVTTKYGIPPAKRDGAISIARAIARPVVRAIPGLKRGLTSVASRATNAGKAAFTASEARESLDRSLSELKTGCIDVWLLHDATLADLHDEALLRLMEESVAAGKIRTFGVGSGRSAIEEIAAVRPQFLPVAQFAWSVLDTAVPVTNSFRIHHRALTENFRGLRRQLLEDRARCSRWSGLVGSDLSDPRSLAALMLKAALLENPTGILLFSSKSSQHIRDNVAVADDATLEAPARRLYELLQAEVSPANSHQVRAAG
;
A
#
# COMPACT_ATOMS: atom_id res chain seq x y z
N MET A 1 -1.14 11.78 4.32
CA MET A 1 -2.05 12.85 4.82
C MET A 1 -1.72 13.29 6.24
N GLY A 2 -1.35 12.47 7.21
CA GLY A 2 -1.13 12.90 8.61
C GLY A 2 -0.14 14.04 8.89
N SER A 3 0.74 14.38 7.95
CA SER A 3 1.72 15.50 8.08
C SER A 3 1.48 16.65 7.07
N MET A 4 0.44 16.56 6.25
CA MET A 4 0.03 17.59 5.28
C MET A 4 -1.25 18.27 5.75
N THR A 5 -1.44 19.52 5.36
CA THR A 5 -2.71 20.20 5.50
C THR A 5 -3.74 19.62 4.52
N ARG A 6 -5.01 19.92 4.72
CA ARG A 6 -6.09 19.52 3.81
C ARG A 6 -5.86 20.07 2.40
N ALA A 7 -5.49 21.34 2.27
CA ALA A 7 -5.22 21.97 0.98
C ALA A 7 -4.04 21.31 0.26
N GLU A 8 -2.92 21.03 0.95
CA GLU A 8 -1.77 20.30 0.40
C GLU A 8 -2.17 18.89 -0.04
N SER A 9 -3.02 18.19 0.74
CA SER A 9 -3.49 16.85 0.41
C SER A 9 -4.34 16.85 -0.86
N LEU A 10 -5.27 17.79 -0.99
CA LEU A 10 -6.09 17.94 -2.19
C LEU A 10 -5.23 18.28 -3.40
N ALA A 11 -4.26 19.19 -3.27
CA ALA A 11 -3.36 19.54 -4.36
C ALA A 11 -2.53 18.33 -4.86
N ILE A 12 -2.11 17.44 -3.95
CA ILE A 12 -1.40 16.20 -4.34
C ILE A 12 -2.34 15.20 -5.01
N LEU A 13 -3.61 15.08 -4.57
CA LEU A 13 -4.59 14.23 -5.22
C LEU A 13 -4.91 14.71 -6.63
N GLU A 14 -5.11 16.03 -6.82
CA GLU A 14 -5.33 16.64 -8.15
C GLU A 14 -4.11 16.41 -9.06
N ALA A 15 -2.89 16.65 -8.57
CA ALA A 15 -1.68 16.40 -9.34
C ALA A 15 -1.53 14.91 -9.74
N ALA A 16 -1.88 13.97 -8.86
CA ALA A 16 -1.87 12.56 -9.18
C ALA A 16 -2.87 12.22 -10.29
N PHE A 17 -4.07 12.78 -10.21
CA PHE A 17 -5.13 12.59 -11.20
C PHE A 17 -4.76 13.20 -12.56
N ASP A 18 -4.16 14.39 -12.58
CA ASP A 18 -3.66 15.05 -13.80
C ASP A 18 -2.56 14.23 -14.49
N PHE A 19 -1.80 13.43 -13.74
CA PHE A 19 -0.83 12.47 -14.30
C PHE A 19 -1.45 11.11 -14.68
N GLY A 20 -2.77 10.95 -14.61
CA GLY A 20 -3.47 9.74 -15.05
C GLY A 20 -3.73 8.71 -13.96
N ILE A 21 -3.39 8.98 -12.68
CA ILE A 21 -3.72 8.08 -11.59
C ILE A 21 -5.21 8.20 -11.25
N CYS A 22 -5.95 7.10 -11.40
CA CYS A 22 -7.40 7.06 -11.15
C CYS A 22 -7.80 6.16 -9.99
N HIS A 23 -6.87 5.44 -9.34
CA HIS A 23 -7.15 4.61 -8.17
C HIS A 23 -6.49 5.16 -6.91
N PHE A 24 -7.28 5.32 -5.83
CA PHE A 24 -6.84 5.88 -4.57
C PHE A 24 -7.18 4.94 -3.40
N ASP A 25 -6.18 4.61 -2.59
CA ASP A 25 -6.30 3.74 -1.42
C ASP A 25 -6.27 4.55 -0.13
N VAL A 26 -7.25 4.32 0.72
CA VAL A 26 -7.44 4.99 2.00
C VAL A 26 -7.86 4.00 3.08
N ALA A 27 -7.93 4.44 4.31
CA ALA A 27 -8.55 3.71 5.41
C ALA A 27 -9.07 4.69 6.47
N PRO A 28 -10.10 4.34 7.26
CA PRO A 28 -10.66 5.20 8.30
C PRO A 28 -9.62 5.74 9.29
N MET A 29 -8.61 4.94 9.64
CA MET A 29 -7.54 5.35 10.55
C MET A 29 -6.52 6.32 9.96
N TYR A 30 -6.42 6.42 8.62
CA TYR A 30 -5.39 7.23 7.98
C TYR A 30 -5.62 8.72 8.22
N GLY A 31 -4.51 9.47 8.31
CA GLY A 31 -4.58 10.90 8.53
C GLY A 31 -5.28 11.28 9.85
N TYR A 32 -5.21 10.44 10.87
CA TYR A 32 -5.92 10.60 12.13
C TYR A 32 -7.45 10.68 11.97
N GLY A 33 -8.00 9.86 11.09
CA GLY A 33 -9.43 9.79 10.80
C GLY A 33 -9.95 10.90 9.88
N GLN A 34 -9.07 11.58 9.13
CA GLN A 34 -9.46 12.66 8.21
C GLN A 34 -9.28 12.28 6.73
N ALA A 35 -8.60 11.16 6.44
CA ALA A 35 -8.19 10.85 5.09
C ALA A 35 -9.37 10.52 4.16
N GLU A 36 -10.39 9.80 4.64
CA GLU A 36 -11.60 9.51 3.85
C GLU A 36 -12.36 10.79 3.51
N GLY A 37 -12.57 11.70 4.47
CA GLY A 37 -13.26 12.96 4.22
C GLY A 37 -12.53 13.88 3.23
N VAL A 38 -11.18 13.91 3.25
CA VAL A 38 -10.37 14.63 2.26
C VAL A 38 -10.48 13.99 0.89
N LEU A 39 -10.39 12.65 0.82
CA LEU A 39 -10.54 11.92 -0.43
C LEU A 39 -11.98 12.07 -0.98
N GLY A 40 -13.00 12.08 -0.12
CA GLY A 40 -14.40 12.27 -0.49
C GLY A 40 -14.68 13.61 -1.16
N GLU A 41 -13.98 14.68 -0.74
CA GLU A 41 -14.09 15.97 -1.44
C GLU A 41 -13.50 15.91 -2.85
N PHE A 42 -12.40 15.20 -2.99
CA PHE A 42 -11.75 15.01 -4.28
C PHE A 42 -12.59 14.10 -5.19
N VAL A 43 -13.13 12.99 -4.69
CA VAL A 43 -14.05 12.10 -5.42
C VAL A 43 -15.29 12.85 -5.92
N ALA A 44 -15.89 13.70 -5.08
CA ALA A 44 -17.06 14.49 -5.45
C ALA A 44 -16.80 15.48 -6.60
N ARG A 45 -15.55 15.89 -6.84
CA ARG A 45 -15.17 16.75 -7.96
C ARG A 45 -14.98 15.99 -9.27
N HIS A 46 -14.74 14.66 -9.19
CA HIS A 46 -14.40 13.79 -10.33
C HIS A 46 -15.34 12.58 -10.43
N PRO A 47 -16.67 12.78 -10.52
CA PRO A 47 -17.64 11.69 -10.47
C PRO A 47 -17.41 10.69 -11.62
N GLY A 48 -17.37 9.39 -11.28
CA GLY A 48 -17.20 8.29 -12.23
C GLY A 48 -15.82 8.15 -12.88
N ARG A 49 -14.85 9.01 -12.49
CA ARG A 49 -13.48 9.00 -13.05
C ARG A 49 -12.44 8.40 -12.11
N ILE A 50 -12.82 8.12 -10.88
CA ILE A 50 -11.95 7.69 -9.80
C ILE A 50 -12.49 6.39 -9.22
N THR A 51 -11.59 5.46 -8.92
CA THR A 51 -11.87 4.27 -8.13
C THR A 51 -11.22 4.37 -6.75
N VAL A 52 -11.88 3.84 -5.73
CA VAL A 52 -11.47 3.96 -4.34
C VAL A 52 -11.39 2.61 -3.66
N THR A 53 -10.26 2.35 -2.98
CA THR A 53 -10.17 1.33 -1.94
C THR A 53 -10.25 1.97 -0.57
N THR A 54 -11.15 1.45 0.29
CA THR A 54 -11.09 1.73 1.74
C THR A 54 -11.19 0.43 2.55
N LYS A 55 -11.11 0.54 3.88
CA LYS A 55 -10.87 -0.62 4.73
C LYS A 55 -11.71 -0.60 5.99
N TYR A 56 -11.97 -1.79 6.55
CA TYR A 56 -12.56 -2.01 7.87
C TYR A 56 -11.65 -2.93 8.70
N GLY A 57 -11.52 -2.66 10.00
CA GLY A 57 -10.75 -3.51 10.92
C GLY A 57 -9.89 -2.73 11.90
N ILE A 58 -9.37 -1.56 11.51
CA ILE A 58 -8.63 -0.68 12.40
C ILE A 58 -9.42 0.64 12.53
N PRO A 59 -10.05 0.88 13.69
CA PRO A 59 -10.86 2.08 13.89
C PRO A 59 -9.99 3.36 13.87
N PRO A 60 -10.55 4.51 13.48
CA PRO A 60 -9.85 5.78 13.62
C PRO A 60 -9.57 6.06 15.10
N ALA A 61 -8.44 6.71 15.39
CA ALA A 61 -8.15 7.17 16.75
C ALA A 61 -9.30 8.04 17.25
N LYS A 62 -9.81 7.77 18.48
CA LYS A 62 -10.87 8.56 19.08
C LYS A 62 -10.54 10.06 19.00
N ARG A 63 -11.44 10.84 18.46
CA ARG A 63 -11.35 12.30 18.41
C ARG A 63 -11.70 12.86 19.80
N ASP A 64 -10.80 12.73 20.76
CA ASP A 64 -10.89 13.59 21.94
C ASP A 64 -10.52 15.00 21.46
N GLY A 65 -11.52 15.90 21.49
CA GLY A 65 -11.38 17.27 20.95
C GLY A 65 -10.17 18.03 21.49
N ALA A 66 -9.78 17.79 22.76
CA ALA A 66 -8.58 18.33 23.38
C ALA A 66 -7.27 17.85 22.70
N ILE A 67 -7.19 16.59 22.24
CA ILE A 67 -6.00 16.05 21.58
C ILE A 67 -5.87 16.59 20.15
N SER A 68 -6.97 16.83 19.45
CA SER A 68 -6.95 17.40 18.10
C SER A 68 -6.52 18.88 18.12
N ILE A 69 -6.97 19.65 19.09
CA ILE A 69 -6.59 21.05 19.29
C ILE A 69 -5.11 21.14 19.72
N ALA A 70 -4.66 20.32 20.66
CA ALA A 70 -3.26 20.28 21.10
C ALA A 70 -2.32 19.90 19.93
N ARG A 71 -2.71 18.98 19.07
CA ARG A 71 -1.94 18.61 17.85
C ARG A 71 -1.91 19.72 16.81
N ALA A 72 -3.01 20.46 16.61
CA ALA A 72 -3.04 21.59 15.68
C ALA A 72 -2.11 22.71 16.14
N ILE A 73 -2.03 22.99 17.45
CA ILE A 73 -1.15 23.99 18.04
C ILE A 73 0.32 23.53 18.04
N ALA A 74 0.60 22.24 18.30
CA ALA A 74 1.96 21.69 18.34
C ALA A 74 2.59 21.47 16.94
N ARG A 75 1.78 21.40 15.86
CA ARG A 75 2.26 21.15 14.48
C ARG A 75 3.37 22.11 14.02
N PRO A 76 3.24 23.44 14.15
CA PRO A 76 4.30 24.36 13.72
C PRO A 76 5.59 24.19 14.56
N VAL A 77 5.48 23.91 15.87
CA VAL A 77 6.61 23.71 16.76
C VAL A 77 7.38 22.41 16.44
N VAL A 78 6.68 21.31 16.18
CA VAL A 78 7.28 20.01 15.80
C VAL A 78 7.92 20.06 14.40
N ARG A 79 7.42 20.91 13.49
CA ARG A 79 8.07 21.15 12.19
C ARG A 79 9.39 21.93 12.31
N ALA A 80 9.50 22.82 13.29
CA ALA A 80 10.66 23.70 13.47
C ALA A 80 11.86 23.04 14.17
N ILE A 81 11.65 21.92 14.90
CA ILE A 81 12.70 21.26 15.70
C ILE A 81 12.84 19.78 15.30
N PRO A 82 13.82 19.41 14.45
CA PRO A 82 13.98 18.03 13.94
C PRO A 82 14.20 16.95 15.02
N GLY A 83 14.80 17.30 16.16
CA GLY A 83 15.06 16.37 17.27
C GLY A 83 13.81 15.95 18.07
N LEU A 84 12.76 16.76 18.06
CA LEU A 84 11.53 16.50 18.82
C LEU A 84 10.64 15.39 18.19
N LYS A 85 10.86 15.09 16.91
CA LYS A 85 10.11 14.05 16.18
C LYS A 85 10.29 12.65 16.77
N ARG A 86 11.50 12.30 17.27
CA ARG A 86 11.78 10.94 17.79
C ARG A 86 11.12 10.64 19.12
N GLY A 87 10.98 11.63 19.99
CA GLY A 87 10.31 11.46 21.29
C GLY A 87 8.78 11.43 21.20
N LEU A 88 8.18 12.22 20.28
CA LEU A 88 6.74 12.32 20.13
C LEU A 88 6.14 11.18 19.28
N THR A 89 6.91 10.57 18.37
CA THR A 89 6.45 9.41 17.61
C THR A 89 6.29 8.16 18.49
N SER A 90 7.11 7.98 19.51
CA SER A 90 6.99 6.84 20.45
C SER A 90 5.80 6.99 21.42
N VAL A 91 5.44 8.22 21.78
CA VAL A 91 4.26 8.50 22.62
C VAL A 91 2.99 8.47 21.78
N ALA A 92 3.05 8.99 20.54
CA ALA A 92 1.92 8.95 19.61
C ALA A 92 1.57 7.52 19.14
N SER A 93 2.57 6.64 18.97
CA SER A 93 2.33 5.23 18.64
C SER A 93 1.70 4.43 19.78
N ARG A 94 1.96 4.80 21.04
CA ARG A 94 1.28 4.23 22.21
C ARG A 94 -0.15 4.75 22.41
N ALA A 95 -0.44 5.98 22.00
CA ALA A 95 -1.79 6.56 22.08
C ALA A 95 -2.70 6.16 20.89
N THR A 96 -2.17 5.50 19.87
CA THR A 96 -2.90 5.02 18.70
C THR A 96 -3.24 3.52 18.76
N ASN A 97 -3.12 2.86 19.94
CA ASN A 97 -3.73 1.55 20.18
C ASN A 97 -5.26 1.68 20.29
N ALA A 98 -5.91 2.18 19.23
CA ALA A 98 -7.27 1.82 18.94
C ALA A 98 -7.22 0.31 18.65
N GLY A 99 -7.84 -0.50 19.52
CA GLY A 99 -7.83 -1.95 19.37
C GLY A 99 -8.35 -2.36 17.98
N LYS A 100 -7.93 -3.52 17.52
CA LYS A 100 -8.46 -4.12 16.31
C LYS A 100 -9.98 -4.31 16.47
N ALA A 101 -10.76 -4.11 15.40
CA ALA A 101 -12.19 -4.37 15.40
C ALA A 101 -12.48 -5.88 15.62
N ALA A 102 -13.68 -6.20 16.08
CA ALA A 102 -14.07 -7.58 16.33
C ALA A 102 -14.41 -8.36 15.04
N PHE A 103 -14.39 -7.74 13.88
CA PHE A 103 -14.77 -8.31 12.58
C PHE A 103 -16.17 -8.95 12.56
N THR A 104 -17.12 -8.36 13.30
CA THR A 104 -18.53 -8.75 13.27
C THR A 104 -19.28 -8.09 12.11
N ALA A 105 -20.35 -8.72 11.63
CA ALA A 105 -21.19 -8.14 10.57
C ALA A 105 -21.81 -6.79 10.98
N SER A 106 -22.17 -6.60 12.27
CA SER A 106 -22.74 -5.34 12.76
C SER A 106 -21.75 -4.20 12.69
N GLU A 107 -20.54 -4.35 13.26
CA GLU A 107 -19.50 -3.32 13.21
C GLU A 107 -19.02 -3.04 11.77
N ALA A 108 -18.96 -4.08 10.94
CA ALA A 108 -18.61 -3.98 9.54
C ALA A 108 -19.63 -3.12 8.77
N ARG A 109 -20.94 -3.32 8.98
CA ARG A 109 -22.02 -2.53 8.38
C ARG A 109 -21.90 -1.06 8.77
N GLU A 110 -21.75 -0.76 10.06
CA GLU A 110 -21.58 0.60 10.56
C GLU A 110 -20.33 1.27 9.97
N SER A 111 -19.23 0.52 9.83
CA SER A 111 -18.00 1.04 9.23
C SER A 111 -18.19 1.33 7.74
N LEU A 112 -18.87 0.45 7.00
CA LEU A 112 -19.16 0.66 5.57
C LEU A 112 -20.01 1.91 5.36
N ASP A 113 -21.11 2.04 6.10
CA ASP A 113 -22.02 3.19 5.96
C ASP A 113 -21.32 4.51 6.31
N ARG A 114 -20.42 4.48 7.31
CA ARG A 114 -19.56 5.64 7.62
C ARG A 114 -18.59 5.97 6.50
N SER A 115 -17.90 4.98 5.95
CA SER A 115 -16.96 5.18 4.85
C SER A 115 -17.65 5.73 3.59
N LEU A 116 -18.83 5.23 3.23
CA LEU A 116 -19.65 5.78 2.14
C LEU A 116 -19.97 7.25 2.35
N SER A 117 -20.37 7.63 3.59
CA SER A 117 -20.66 9.02 3.96
C SER A 117 -19.42 9.91 3.90
N GLU A 118 -18.29 9.49 4.48
CA GLU A 118 -17.05 10.28 4.48
C GLU A 118 -16.48 10.43 3.06
N LEU A 119 -16.53 9.38 2.25
CA LEU A 119 -16.09 9.39 0.85
C LEU A 119 -17.08 10.09 -0.09
N LYS A 120 -18.27 10.49 0.39
CA LYS A 120 -19.31 11.16 -0.38
C LYS A 120 -19.69 10.42 -1.66
N THR A 121 -19.76 9.10 -1.57
CA THR A 121 -20.09 8.21 -2.70
C THR A 121 -21.16 7.20 -2.32
N GLY A 122 -21.97 6.79 -3.28
CA GLY A 122 -22.94 5.70 -3.10
C GLY A 122 -22.33 4.31 -3.26
N CYS A 123 -21.11 4.21 -3.81
CA CYS A 123 -20.45 2.94 -4.06
C CYS A 123 -18.93 3.08 -3.85
N ILE A 124 -18.34 2.13 -3.13
CA ILE A 124 -16.89 1.98 -2.96
C ILE A 124 -16.42 0.88 -3.90
N ASP A 125 -15.35 1.10 -4.68
CA ASP A 125 -14.90 0.10 -5.65
C ASP A 125 -14.31 -1.14 -4.98
N VAL A 126 -13.46 -0.96 -3.96
CA VAL A 126 -12.86 -2.07 -3.21
C VAL A 126 -12.98 -1.82 -1.71
N TRP A 127 -13.58 -2.76 -0.98
CA TRP A 127 -13.69 -2.68 0.48
C TRP A 127 -12.96 -3.84 1.13
N LEU A 128 -11.89 -3.53 1.89
CA LEU A 128 -11.00 -4.55 2.45
C LEU A 128 -11.14 -4.72 3.96
N LEU A 129 -11.02 -5.95 4.44
CA LEU A 129 -10.77 -6.25 5.84
C LEU A 129 -9.32 -5.93 6.18
N HIS A 130 -9.09 -4.97 7.07
CA HIS A 130 -7.77 -4.41 7.38
C HIS A 130 -7.08 -5.18 8.49
N ASP A 131 -5.91 -5.75 8.19
CA ASP A 131 -5.12 -6.56 9.12
C ASP A 131 -5.88 -7.80 9.65
N ALA A 132 -6.86 -8.31 8.89
CA ALA A 132 -7.56 -9.53 9.24
C ALA A 132 -6.62 -10.74 9.15
N THR A 133 -6.76 -11.65 10.11
CA THR A 133 -6.12 -12.97 10.14
C THR A 133 -7.19 -14.07 9.94
N LEU A 134 -6.77 -15.30 9.70
CA LEU A 134 -7.70 -16.43 9.57
C LEU A 134 -8.64 -16.55 10.79
N ALA A 135 -8.12 -16.27 11.99
CA ALA A 135 -8.90 -16.31 13.23
C ALA A 135 -10.01 -15.25 13.29
N ASP A 136 -9.90 -14.16 12.56
CA ASP A 136 -10.93 -13.11 12.51
C ASP A 136 -12.06 -13.42 11.53
N LEU A 137 -11.89 -14.41 10.65
CA LEU A 137 -12.78 -14.69 9.53
C LEU A 137 -13.66 -15.94 9.76
N HIS A 138 -14.01 -16.22 11.00
CA HIS A 138 -14.86 -17.37 11.36
C HIS A 138 -16.37 -17.09 11.25
N ASP A 139 -16.79 -15.82 11.27
CA ASP A 139 -18.19 -15.43 11.21
C ASP A 139 -18.71 -15.41 9.76
N GLU A 140 -19.59 -16.35 9.42
CA GLU A 140 -20.26 -16.41 8.11
C GLU A 140 -21.20 -15.22 7.88
N ALA A 141 -21.69 -14.56 8.93
CA ALA A 141 -22.50 -13.36 8.78
C ALA A 141 -21.69 -12.18 8.21
N LEU A 142 -20.39 -12.12 8.49
CA LEU A 142 -19.51 -11.13 7.90
C LEU A 142 -19.37 -11.34 6.37
N LEU A 143 -19.14 -12.58 5.93
CA LEU A 143 -19.05 -12.89 4.50
C LEU A 143 -20.36 -12.55 3.79
N ARG A 144 -21.50 -13.01 4.34
CA ARG A 144 -22.83 -12.67 3.78
C ARG A 144 -23.05 -11.17 3.67
N LEU A 145 -22.67 -10.39 4.69
CA LEU A 145 -22.77 -8.93 4.64
C LEU A 145 -21.97 -8.34 3.47
N MET A 146 -20.75 -8.84 3.23
CA MET A 146 -19.90 -8.36 2.14
C MET A 146 -20.55 -8.69 0.79
N GLU A 147 -21.06 -9.90 0.59
CA GLU A 147 -21.78 -10.34 -0.61
C GLU A 147 -23.09 -9.54 -0.83
N GLU A 148 -23.89 -9.34 0.22
CA GLU A 148 -25.08 -8.50 0.21
C GLU A 148 -24.76 -7.05 -0.15
N SER A 149 -23.62 -6.52 0.33
CA SER A 149 -23.18 -5.18 0.01
C SER A 149 -22.77 -5.02 -1.46
N VAL A 150 -22.22 -6.08 -2.08
CA VAL A 150 -21.99 -6.13 -3.52
C VAL A 150 -23.33 -6.16 -4.28
N ALA A 151 -24.24 -7.04 -3.87
CA ALA A 151 -25.57 -7.17 -4.51
C ALA A 151 -26.38 -5.86 -4.40
N ALA A 152 -26.25 -5.14 -3.30
CA ALA A 152 -26.88 -3.83 -3.08
C ALA A 152 -26.18 -2.66 -3.81
N GLY A 153 -25.04 -2.90 -4.46
CA GLY A 153 -24.25 -1.86 -5.15
C GLY A 153 -23.54 -0.88 -4.22
N LYS A 154 -23.45 -1.17 -2.92
CA LYS A 154 -22.70 -0.35 -1.95
C LYS A 154 -21.18 -0.48 -2.12
N ILE A 155 -20.72 -1.65 -2.56
CA ILE A 155 -19.33 -1.94 -2.94
C ILE A 155 -19.31 -2.69 -4.27
N ARG A 156 -18.25 -2.55 -5.06
CA ARG A 156 -18.08 -3.35 -6.28
C ARG A 156 -17.45 -4.71 -6.01
N THR A 157 -16.49 -4.74 -5.10
CA THR A 157 -15.84 -5.96 -4.65
C THR A 157 -15.26 -5.77 -3.25
N PHE A 158 -14.83 -6.88 -2.66
CA PHE A 158 -14.23 -6.91 -1.33
C PHE A 158 -13.00 -7.80 -1.29
N GLY A 159 -12.33 -7.81 -0.15
CA GLY A 159 -11.18 -8.69 0.08
C GLY A 159 -10.51 -8.45 1.42
N VAL A 160 -9.25 -8.82 1.50
CA VAL A 160 -8.42 -8.67 2.71
C VAL A 160 -7.15 -7.89 2.40
N GLY A 161 -6.85 -6.89 3.25
CA GLY A 161 -5.58 -6.17 3.25
C GLY A 161 -4.81 -6.51 4.53
N SER A 162 -3.80 -7.40 4.44
CA SER A 162 -3.09 -7.91 5.61
C SER A 162 -1.62 -8.23 5.32
N GLY A 163 -0.93 -8.74 6.34
CA GLY A 163 0.41 -9.30 6.18
C GLY A 163 0.43 -10.52 5.25
N ARG A 164 1.55 -10.75 4.59
CA ARG A 164 1.72 -11.81 3.60
C ARG A 164 1.32 -13.19 4.14
N SER A 165 1.81 -13.59 5.32
CA SER A 165 1.47 -14.90 5.92
C SER A 165 -0.02 -15.07 6.17
N ALA A 166 -0.70 -14.02 6.64
CA ALA A 166 -2.14 -14.06 6.84
C ALA A 166 -2.89 -14.22 5.51
N ILE A 167 -2.47 -13.55 4.45
CA ILE A 167 -3.03 -13.72 3.10
C ILE A 167 -2.84 -15.15 2.60
N GLU A 168 -1.66 -15.76 2.79
CA GLU A 168 -1.38 -17.14 2.41
C GLU A 168 -2.26 -18.14 3.18
N GLU A 169 -2.42 -17.96 4.50
CA GLU A 169 -3.29 -18.79 5.33
C GLU A 169 -4.77 -18.66 4.92
N ILE A 170 -5.26 -17.43 4.70
CA ILE A 170 -6.64 -17.18 4.27
C ILE A 170 -6.87 -17.77 2.87
N ALA A 171 -5.92 -17.64 1.96
CA ALA A 171 -6.02 -18.21 0.62
C ALA A 171 -6.17 -19.74 0.64
N ALA A 172 -5.48 -20.40 1.57
CA ALA A 172 -5.53 -21.85 1.71
C ALA A 172 -6.84 -22.34 2.37
N VAL A 173 -7.44 -21.61 3.31
CA VAL A 173 -8.52 -22.08 4.16
C VAL A 173 -9.87 -21.39 3.88
N ARG A 174 -9.85 -20.08 3.60
CA ARG A 174 -11.04 -19.24 3.39
C ARG A 174 -10.92 -18.37 2.13
N PRO A 175 -10.65 -18.96 0.93
CA PRO A 175 -10.40 -18.20 -0.29
C PRO A 175 -11.60 -17.32 -0.71
N GLN A 176 -12.81 -17.60 -0.25
CA GLN A 176 -14.01 -16.81 -0.52
C GLN A 176 -13.92 -15.37 0.05
N PHE A 177 -13.06 -15.11 1.03
CA PHE A 177 -12.77 -13.75 1.52
C PHE A 177 -11.75 -13.00 0.65
N LEU A 178 -11.16 -13.63 -0.36
CA LEU A 178 -10.08 -13.09 -1.17
C LEU A 178 -10.42 -12.88 -2.66
N PRO A 179 -11.56 -12.30 -3.04
CA PRO A 179 -11.69 -11.74 -4.39
C PRO A 179 -10.60 -10.71 -4.68
N VAL A 180 -10.23 -9.91 -3.65
CA VAL A 180 -9.09 -8.97 -3.68
C VAL A 180 -8.14 -9.27 -2.53
N ALA A 181 -6.84 -9.37 -2.83
CA ALA A 181 -5.77 -9.52 -1.84
C ALA A 181 -4.83 -8.30 -1.89
N GLN A 182 -4.74 -7.55 -0.77
CA GLN A 182 -3.80 -6.44 -0.63
C GLN A 182 -2.71 -6.78 0.38
N PHE A 183 -1.44 -6.72 -0.04
CA PHE A 183 -0.30 -7.02 0.84
C PHE A 183 0.99 -6.33 0.37
N ALA A 184 1.95 -6.22 1.29
CA ALA A 184 3.27 -5.73 0.97
C ALA A 184 4.00 -6.75 0.08
N TRP A 185 4.52 -6.30 -1.06
CA TRP A 185 5.31 -7.11 -1.97
C TRP A 185 6.32 -6.27 -2.75
N SER A 186 7.48 -6.83 -2.97
CA SER A 186 8.54 -6.26 -3.81
C SER A 186 9.17 -7.36 -4.68
N VAL A 187 9.96 -6.97 -5.66
CA VAL A 187 10.70 -7.88 -6.55
C VAL A 187 11.75 -8.73 -5.85
N LEU A 188 12.03 -8.46 -4.57
CA LEU A 188 12.92 -9.26 -3.70
C LEU A 188 12.16 -10.36 -2.92
N ASP A 189 10.83 -10.33 -2.98
CA ASP A 189 10.01 -11.33 -2.31
C ASP A 189 9.69 -12.48 -3.28
N THR A 190 9.49 -13.69 -2.74
CA THR A 190 8.98 -14.81 -3.54
C THR A 190 7.53 -14.57 -3.93
N ALA A 191 7.05 -15.24 -4.98
CA ALA A 191 5.65 -15.17 -5.38
C ALA A 191 4.72 -15.64 -4.25
N VAL A 192 3.56 -15.00 -4.11
CA VAL A 192 2.49 -15.45 -3.19
C VAL A 192 1.50 -16.29 -3.99
N PRO A 193 1.13 -17.49 -3.52
CA PRO A 193 0.22 -18.38 -4.23
C PRO A 193 -1.25 -17.93 -4.10
N VAL A 194 -1.54 -16.73 -4.59
CA VAL A 194 -2.90 -16.12 -4.63
C VAL A 194 -3.31 -16.02 -6.08
N THR A 195 -3.64 -17.15 -6.70
CA THR A 195 -3.80 -17.27 -8.14
C THR A 195 -5.11 -16.68 -8.67
N ASN A 196 -6.17 -16.66 -7.87
CA ASN A 196 -7.53 -16.27 -8.30
C ASN A 196 -7.98 -14.90 -7.73
N SER A 197 -7.08 -14.15 -7.08
CA SER A 197 -7.42 -12.86 -6.49
C SER A 197 -6.88 -11.71 -7.34
N PHE A 198 -7.65 -10.63 -7.43
CA PHE A 198 -7.10 -9.36 -7.88
C PHE A 198 -6.10 -8.84 -6.84
N ARG A 199 -4.87 -8.56 -7.26
CA ARG A 199 -3.78 -8.23 -6.34
C ARG A 199 -3.54 -6.72 -6.28
N ILE A 200 -3.50 -6.20 -5.06
CA ILE A 200 -3.09 -4.82 -4.78
C ILE A 200 -1.79 -4.90 -3.97
N HIS A 201 -0.68 -4.56 -4.58
CA HIS A 201 0.62 -4.56 -3.92
C HIS A 201 0.98 -3.16 -3.40
N HIS A 202 1.69 -3.10 -2.29
CA HIS A 202 2.28 -1.87 -1.76
C HIS A 202 3.70 -2.13 -1.25
N ARG A 203 4.46 -1.05 -0.94
CA ARG A 203 5.84 -1.10 -0.44
C ARG A 203 6.86 -1.73 -1.40
N ALA A 204 6.67 -1.64 -2.69
CA ALA A 204 7.58 -2.21 -3.69
C ALA A 204 9.04 -1.74 -3.55
N LEU A 205 9.28 -0.51 -3.11
CA LEU A 205 10.62 0.07 -2.98
C LEU A 205 11.16 0.11 -1.55
N THR A 206 10.49 0.67 -0.61
CA THR A 206 10.78 0.90 0.82
C THR A 206 12.14 0.39 1.34
N GLU A 207 12.15 -0.48 2.36
CA GLU A 207 13.37 -1.03 2.97
C GLU A 207 14.14 -1.96 2.02
N ASN A 208 13.43 -2.68 1.17
CA ASN A 208 14.00 -3.61 0.19
C ASN A 208 14.89 -2.86 -0.83
N PHE A 209 14.44 -1.72 -1.33
CA PHE A 209 15.25 -0.84 -2.17
C PHE A 209 16.53 -0.36 -1.47
N ARG A 210 16.40 0.09 -0.21
CA ARG A 210 17.55 0.56 0.57
C ARG A 210 18.56 -0.57 0.84
N GLY A 211 18.06 -1.76 1.15
CA GLY A 211 18.87 -2.96 1.37
C GLY A 211 19.66 -3.33 0.13
N LEU A 212 18.99 -3.51 -1.00
CA LEU A 212 19.62 -3.86 -2.28
C LEU A 212 20.64 -2.80 -2.72
N ARG A 213 20.26 -1.52 -2.66
CA ARG A 213 21.16 -0.41 -3.00
C ARG A 213 22.44 -0.44 -2.16
N ARG A 214 22.33 -0.65 -0.86
CA ARG A 214 23.50 -0.75 0.03
C ARG A 214 24.40 -1.92 -0.38
N GLN A 215 23.86 -3.11 -0.61
CA GLN A 215 24.61 -4.29 -1.04
C GLN A 215 25.35 -4.05 -2.36
N LEU A 216 24.71 -3.42 -3.35
CA LEU A 216 25.33 -3.09 -4.63
C LEU A 216 26.46 -2.06 -4.51
N LEU A 217 26.35 -1.12 -3.57
CA LEU A 217 27.39 -0.10 -3.31
C LEU A 217 28.58 -0.70 -2.55
N GLU A 218 28.36 -1.69 -1.67
CA GLU A 218 29.39 -2.41 -0.93
C GLU A 218 30.14 -3.40 -1.83
N ASP A 219 29.45 -4.08 -2.75
CA ASP A 219 30.04 -4.98 -3.76
C ASP A 219 30.02 -4.34 -5.16
N ARG A 220 31.02 -3.51 -5.44
CA ARG A 220 31.15 -2.81 -6.71
C ARG A 220 31.35 -3.76 -7.91
N ALA A 221 32.01 -4.90 -7.70
CA ALA A 221 32.22 -5.89 -8.75
C ALA A 221 30.89 -6.53 -9.18
N ARG A 222 30.05 -6.90 -8.21
CA ARG A 222 28.67 -7.36 -8.44
C ARG A 222 27.84 -6.29 -9.12
N CYS A 223 27.89 -5.05 -8.62
CA CYS A 223 27.14 -3.93 -9.19
C CYS A 223 27.49 -3.73 -10.68
N SER A 224 28.79 -3.68 -11.02
CA SER A 224 29.25 -3.53 -12.41
C SER A 224 28.82 -4.70 -13.29
N ARG A 225 28.97 -5.94 -12.81
CA ARG A 225 28.56 -7.15 -13.54
C ARG A 225 27.05 -7.14 -13.80
N TRP A 226 26.24 -6.83 -12.77
CA TRP A 226 24.79 -6.77 -12.90
C TRP A 226 24.34 -5.63 -13.78
N SER A 227 24.98 -4.44 -13.70
CA SER A 227 24.70 -3.32 -14.59
C SER A 227 24.92 -3.69 -16.06
N GLY A 228 25.99 -4.44 -16.37
CA GLY A 228 26.23 -4.95 -17.71
C GLY A 228 25.17 -5.94 -18.19
N LEU A 229 24.75 -6.88 -17.33
CA LEU A 229 23.71 -7.87 -17.65
C LEU A 229 22.33 -7.23 -17.83
N VAL A 230 22.00 -6.29 -16.98
CA VAL A 230 20.71 -5.55 -17.02
C VAL A 230 20.68 -4.55 -18.17
N GLY A 231 21.82 -3.97 -18.53
CA GLY A 231 21.93 -2.92 -19.52
C GLY A 231 21.54 -1.54 -18.95
N SER A 232 21.73 -1.34 -17.65
CA SER A 232 21.45 -0.08 -16.95
C SER A 232 22.38 0.10 -15.76
N ASP A 233 22.72 1.33 -15.42
CA ASP A 233 23.57 1.62 -14.25
C ASP A 233 22.79 1.42 -12.94
N LEU A 234 23.07 0.31 -12.25
CA LEU A 234 22.46 -0.01 -10.98
C LEU A 234 23.08 0.73 -9.77
N SER A 235 24.17 1.46 -9.97
CA SER A 235 24.74 2.35 -8.97
C SER A 235 23.95 3.66 -8.85
N ASP A 236 23.26 4.08 -9.91
CA ASP A 236 22.33 5.19 -9.89
C ASP A 236 21.02 4.80 -9.17
N PRO A 237 20.68 5.48 -8.06
CA PRO A 237 19.49 5.15 -7.29
C PRO A 237 18.17 5.37 -8.06
N ARG A 238 18.15 6.24 -9.06
CA ARG A 238 16.96 6.49 -9.89
C ARG A 238 16.72 5.34 -10.85
N SER A 239 17.78 4.92 -11.57
CA SER A 239 17.76 3.74 -12.43
C SER A 239 17.31 2.48 -11.68
N LEU A 240 17.93 2.21 -10.54
CA LEU A 240 17.57 1.04 -9.73
C LEU A 240 16.12 1.09 -9.26
N ALA A 241 15.65 2.23 -8.76
CA ALA A 241 14.26 2.40 -8.32
C ALA A 241 13.26 2.23 -9.48
N ALA A 242 13.55 2.82 -10.64
CA ALA A 242 12.72 2.69 -11.84
C ALA A 242 12.59 1.23 -12.30
N LEU A 243 13.71 0.50 -12.34
CA LEU A 243 13.71 -0.91 -12.74
C LEU A 243 12.97 -1.81 -11.74
N MET A 244 13.15 -1.60 -10.43
CA MET A 244 12.41 -2.35 -9.40
C MET A 244 10.91 -2.06 -9.48
N LEU A 245 10.52 -0.80 -9.72
CA LEU A 245 9.12 -0.40 -9.88
C LEU A 245 8.51 -1.01 -11.14
N LYS A 246 9.22 -0.93 -12.28
CA LYS A 246 8.79 -1.52 -13.56
C LYS A 246 8.65 -3.04 -13.45
N ALA A 247 9.61 -3.72 -12.83
CA ALA A 247 9.54 -5.17 -12.59
C ALA A 247 8.33 -5.53 -11.72
N ALA A 248 8.04 -4.75 -10.67
CA ALA A 248 6.86 -4.98 -9.83
C ALA A 248 5.54 -4.81 -10.59
N LEU A 249 5.47 -3.89 -11.55
CA LEU A 249 4.32 -3.73 -12.44
C LEU A 249 4.18 -4.91 -13.41
N LEU A 250 5.29 -5.39 -13.98
CA LEU A 250 5.31 -6.52 -14.91
C LEU A 250 4.89 -7.85 -14.24
N GLU A 251 5.18 -8.02 -12.94
CA GLU A 251 4.79 -9.20 -12.17
C GLU A 251 3.33 -9.14 -11.66
N ASN A 252 2.67 -7.99 -11.80
CA ASN A 252 1.27 -7.80 -11.45
C ASN A 252 0.49 -7.07 -12.56
N PRO A 253 0.45 -7.60 -13.79
CA PRO A 253 -0.01 -6.88 -14.97
C PRO A 253 -1.50 -6.54 -14.96
N THR A 254 -2.31 -7.27 -14.20
CA THR A 254 -3.76 -7.07 -14.07
C THR A 254 -4.16 -6.46 -12.74
N GLY A 255 -3.20 -6.19 -11.85
CA GLY A 255 -3.46 -5.67 -10.51
C GLY A 255 -3.05 -4.21 -10.35
N ILE A 256 -2.96 -3.78 -9.10
CA ILE A 256 -2.58 -2.42 -8.73
C ILE A 256 -1.27 -2.45 -7.95
N LEU A 257 -0.41 -1.48 -8.22
CA LEU A 257 0.78 -1.20 -7.42
C LEU A 257 0.62 0.18 -6.75
N LEU A 258 0.44 0.18 -5.44
CA LEU A 258 0.27 1.40 -4.66
C LEU A 258 1.62 2.01 -4.29
N PHE A 259 1.70 3.32 -4.38
CA PHE A 259 2.79 4.09 -3.82
C PHE A 259 2.27 5.30 -3.03
N SER A 260 3.10 5.88 -2.20
CA SER A 260 2.76 7.06 -1.41
C SER A 260 3.80 8.15 -1.63
N SER A 261 3.34 9.35 -1.98
CA SER A 261 4.21 10.50 -2.19
C SER A 261 3.57 11.79 -1.66
N LYS A 262 4.42 12.75 -1.30
CA LYS A 262 4.05 14.14 -0.98
C LYS A 262 4.59 15.12 -2.02
N SER A 263 5.21 14.60 -3.06
CA SER A 263 5.86 15.36 -4.13
C SER A 263 5.19 15.01 -5.46
N SER A 264 4.64 16.02 -6.12
CA SER A 264 4.10 15.88 -7.49
C SER A 264 5.15 15.40 -8.47
N GLN A 265 6.43 15.81 -8.29
CA GLN A 265 7.52 15.34 -9.13
C GLN A 265 7.74 13.82 -8.99
N HIS A 266 7.75 13.27 -7.76
CA HIS A 266 7.87 11.82 -7.57
C HIS A 266 6.66 11.05 -8.12
N ILE A 267 5.47 11.65 -8.10
CA ILE A 267 4.28 11.04 -8.71
C ILE A 267 4.47 10.96 -10.23
N ARG A 268 4.87 12.06 -10.85
CA ARG A 268 5.17 12.12 -12.30
C ARG A 268 6.22 11.09 -12.69
N ASP A 269 7.34 11.02 -11.94
CA ASP A 269 8.44 10.09 -12.22
C ASP A 269 7.95 8.63 -12.15
N ASN A 270 7.11 8.27 -11.17
CA ASN A 270 6.56 6.92 -11.04
C ASN A 270 5.59 6.57 -12.18
N VAL A 271 4.76 7.51 -12.62
CA VAL A 271 3.87 7.31 -13.78
C VAL A 271 4.69 7.13 -15.05
N ALA A 272 5.71 7.95 -15.26
CA ALA A 272 6.60 7.82 -16.42
C ALA A 272 7.26 6.42 -16.48
N VAL A 273 7.64 5.83 -15.35
CA VAL A 273 8.16 4.45 -15.30
C VAL A 273 7.13 3.43 -15.76
N ALA A 274 5.85 3.62 -15.39
CA ALA A 274 4.80 2.69 -15.80
C ALA A 274 4.63 2.67 -17.32
N ASP A 275 4.69 3.82 -17.97
CA ASP A 275 4.46 3.99 -19.40
C ASP A 275 5.72 3.70 -20.26
N ASP A 276 6.91 3.70 -19.67
CA ASP A 276 8.17 3.49 -20.40
C ASP A 276 8.40 2.02 -20.77
N ALA A 277 8.11 1.66 -22.00
CA ALA A 277 8.35 0.32 -22.55
C ALA A 277 9.85 -0.03 -22.63
N THR A 278 10.75 0.94 -22.71
CA THR A 278 12.20 0.69 -22.80
C THR A 278 12.78 0.06 -21.53
N LEU A 279 12.09 0.24 -20.39
CA LEU A 279 12.47 -0.34 -19.11
C LEU A 279 12.06 -1.82 -18.96
N GLU A 280 11.21 -2.38 -19.84
CA GLU A 280 10.67 -3.74 -19.65
C GLU A 280 11.76 -4.82 -19.68
N ALA A 281 12.59 -4.84 -20.72
CA ALA A 281 13.64 -5.83 -20.83
C ALA A 281 14.71 -5.71 -19.72
N PRO A 282 15.22 -4.51 -19.38
CA PRO A 282 16.07 -4.32 -18.21
C PRO A 282 15.42 -4.76 -16.89
N ALA A 283 14.15 -4.43 -16.67
CA ALA A 283 13.44 -4.77 -15.45
C ALA A 283 13.26 -6.29 -15.29
N ARG A 284 12.94 -7.03 -16.37
CA ARG A 284 12.86 -8.49 -16.36
C ARG A 284 14.21 -9.12 -16.01
N ARG A 285 15.31 -8.64 -16.65
CA ARG A 285 16.66 -9.14 -16.33
C ARG A 285 17.05 -8.88 -14.88
N LEU A 286 16.73 -7.70 -14.35
CA LEU A 286 16.96 -7.43 -12.93
C LEU A 286 16.16 -8.38 -12.03
N TYR A 287 14.88 -8.61 -12.34
CA TYR A 287 14.03 -9.53 -11.58
C TYR A 287 14.59 -10.97 -11.60
N GLU A 288 14.99 -11.47 -12.75
CA GLU A 288 15.61 -12.80 -12.89
C GLU A 288 16.87 -12.94 -12.03
N LEU A 289 17.75 -11.94 -12.03
CA LEU A 289 18.94 -11.92 -11.18
C LEU A 289 18.59 -11.96 -9.68
N LEU A 290 17.59 -11.18 -9.28
CA LEU A 290 17.11 -11.15 -7.89
C LEU A 290 16.50 -12.48 -7.46
N GLN A 291 15.68 -13.11 -8.30
CA GLN A 291 15.05 -14.39 -8.00
C GLN A 291 16.06 -15.55 -7.97
N ALA A 292 17.11 -15.51 -8.79
CA ALA A 292 18.19 -16.48 -8.75
C ALA A 292 18.97 -16.47 -7.42
N GLU A 293 19.03 -15.34 -6.72
CA GLU A 293 19.65 -15.25 -5.39
C GLU A 293 18.71 -15.68 -4.25
N VAL A 294 17.40 -15.50 -4.40
CA VAL A 294 16.40 -15.89 -3.39
C VAL A 294 16.09 -17.39 -3.43
N SER A 295 16.34 -18.08 -4.54
CA SER A 295 16.05 -19.51 -4.69
C SER A 295 16.97 -20.37 -3.80
N PRO A 296 16.41 -21.32 -3.01
CA PRO A 296 17.16 -22.14 -2.03
C PRO A 296 18.25 -23.03 -2.65
N ALA A 297 18.29 -23.21 -3.97
CA ALA A 297 19.36 -23.98 -4.64
C ALA A 297 20.76 -23.36 -4.46
N ASN A 298 20.88 -22.06 -4.20
CA ASN A 298 22.18 -21.37 -4.02
C ASN A 298 22.63 -21.22 -2.55
N SER A 299 21.73 -21.50 -1.59
CA SER A 299 22.09 -21.39 -0.15
C SER A 299 23.06 -22.48 0.32
N HIS A 300 23.28 -23.56 -0.43
CA HIS A 300 24.24 -24.60 -0.13
C HIS A 300 25.66 -24.34 -0.66
N GLN A 301 25.85 -23.49 -1.67
CA GLN A 301 27.19 -23.19 -2.19
C GLN A 301 27.94 -22.12 -1.39
N VAL A 302 27.24 -21.21 -0.71
CA VAL A 302 27.89 -20.15 0.10
C VAL A 302 28.37 -20.68 1.47
N ARG A 303 27.79 -21.78 1.98
CA ARG A 303 28.23 -22.43 3.24
C ARG A 303 29.39 -23.41 3.10
N ALA A 304 29.77 -23.78 1.87
CA ALA A 304 30.86 -24.71 1.62
C ALA A 304 32.19 -24.02 1.23
N ALA A 305 32.23 -22.69 1.17
CA ALA A 305 33.42 -21.91 0.80
C ALA A 305 33.82 -20.89 1.87
N GLY A 306 33.41 -21.11 3.14
CA GLY A 306 33.81 -20.29 4.30
C GLY A 306 34.42 -21.12 5.41
#